data_20c66c3707df6a94ffde72172263f6c3
#
_entry.id   20c66c3707df6a94ffde72172263f6c3
#
_cell.length_a   1.000
_cell.length_b   1.000
_cell.length_c   1.000
_cell.angle_alpha   90.00
_cell.angle_beta   90.00
_cell.angle_gamma   90.00
#
_symmetry.space_group_name_H-M   'P 1'
#
loop_
_entity.id
_entity.type
_entity.pdbx_description
1 polymer ?
#
loop_
_entity_poly.entity_id
_entity_poly.type
_entity_poly.pdbx_seq_one_letter_code
_entity_poly.pdbx_strand_id
1 'polypeptide(L)'
;VTRNNEFDAIANAMKKKPIFIMAIAVMVLLLLTVLKPWVKIGAGERGVVLNFGAVQKNVLDEGLHFRMPVVQEVVKINVQVQKVQTDASSASSDLQDVTLSVALNYHVIPDKANIVYQSIGTEFKERIIDPAIQEVTKAVSARYSAEELITKRPAVSIAMKESLTEKLMVSNIAVDAVSIVTFSFSKVFMDAIEAKQTAEQHALKAKRDLDRIKIEAEQTIAAATAEAEALRLQKMNISPDLIELRKIEANIKAIEKWNGILPNVTGAGAVPFIGVGDAIKK
;
A
#
# COMPACT_ATOMS: atom_id res chain seq x y z
N VAL A 1 52.19 -36.46 -80.52
CA VAL A 1 50.78 -36.04 -80.34
C VAL A 1 50.28 -36.39 -78.96
N THR A 2 50.94 -37.31 -78.17
CA THR A 2 50.52 -37.81 -76.89
C THR A 2 50.90 -36.94 -75.67
N ARG A 3 51.83 -36.00 -75.83
CA ARG A 3 52.39 -35.22 -74.71
C ARG A 3 51.55 -34.02 -74.32
N ASN A 4 50.69 -33.51 -75.17
CA ASN A 4 49.79 -32.35 -74.88
C ASN A 4 48.55 -32.74 -74.11
N ASN A 5 48.09 -33.98 -74.26
CA ASN A 5 46.89 -34.44 -73.49
C ASN A 5 47.13 -34.63 -71.94
N GLU A 6 48.40 -34.91 -71.56
CA GLU A 6 48.71 -35.03 -70.11
C GLU A 6 48.79 -33.69 -69.42
N PHE A 7 49.34 -32.66 -70.16
CA PHE A 7 49.38 -31.30 -69.63
C PHE A 7 48.00 -30.69 -69.49
N ASP A 8 47.10 -30.95 -70.45
CA ASP A 8 45.71 -30.47 -70.38
C ASP A 8 44.93 -31.22 -69.31
N ALA A 9 45.20 -32.49 -69.08
CA ALA A 9 44.58 -33.26 -67.97
C ALA A 9 45.05 -32.78 -66.61
N ILE A 10 46.33 -32.46 -66.46
CA ILE A 10 46.89 -31.88 -65.21
C ILE A 10 46.40 -30.46 -64.99
N ALA A 11 46.34 -29.62 -66.05
CA ALA A 11 45.78 -28.26 -65.99
C ALA A 11 44.29 -28.23 -65.63
N ASN A 12 43.50 -29.16 -66.18
CA ASN A 12 42.10 -29.31 -65.86
C ASN A 12 41.85 -29.87 -64.44
N ALA A 13 42.75 -30.78 -63.97
CA ALA A 13 42.71 -31.28 -62.60
C ALA A 13 43.08 -30.17 -61.59
N MET A 14 44.03 -29.30 -61.92
CA MET A 14 44.42 -28.14 -61.09
C MET A 14 43.33 -27.08 -61.07
N LYS A 15 42.60 -26.86 -62.18
CA LYS A 15 41.46 -25.91 -62.26
C LYS A 15 40.22 -26.39 -61.45
N LYS A 16 40.05 -27.70 -61.32
CA LYS A 16 38.89 -28.28 -60.56
C LYS A 16 39.10 -28.23 -59.04
N LYS A 17 40.35 -28.24 -58.55
CA LYS A 17 40.67 -28.19 -57.10
C LYS A 17 40.08 -26.94 -56.38
N PRO A 18 40.23 -25.69 -56.90
CA PRO A 18 39.68 -24.54 -56.21
C PRO A 18 38.13 -24.53 -56.19
N ILE A 19 37.48 -25.03 -57.27
CA ILE A 19 36.02 -25.14 -57.34
C ILE A 19 35.48 -26.15 -56.34
N PHE A 20 36.17 -27.27 -56.15
CA PHE A 20 35.82 -28.29 -55.19
C PHE A 20 36.00 -27.82 -53.76
N ILE A 21 37.08 -27.06 -53.46
CA ILE A 21 37.32 -26.44 -52.15
C ILE A 21 36.24 -25.37 -51.89
N MET A 22 35.85 -24.58 -52.87
CA MET A 22 34.80 -23.59 -52.76
C MET A 22 33.42 -24.25 -52.49
N ALA A 23 33.11 -25.37 -53.20
CA ALA A 23 31.88 -26.11 -52.94
C ALA A 23 31.81 -26.71 -51.52
N ILE A 24 32.91 -27.23 -51.01
CA ILE A 24 33.01 -27.70 -49.62
C ILE A 24 32.84 -26.53 -48.66
N ALA A 25 33.50 -25.36 -48.90
CA ALA A 25 33.35 -24.20 -48.04
C ALA A 25 31.90 -23.69 -48.00
N VAL A 26 31.21 -23.64 -49.12
CA VAL A 26 29.79 -23.30 -49.22
C VAL A 26 28.93 -24.30 -48.48
N MET A 27 29.21 -25.60 -48.66
CA MET A 27 28.48 -26.65 -47.94
C MET A 27 28.66 -26.53 -46.43
N VAL A 28 29.89 -26.32 -45.94
CA VAL A 28 30.17 -26.12 -44.50
C VAL A 28 29.47 -24.87 -43.97
N LEU A 29 29.50 -23.77 -44.72
CA LEU A 29 28.82 -22.52 -44.36
C LEU A 29 27.31 -22.75 -44.28
N LEU A 30 26.72 -23.47 -45.21
CA LEU A 30 25.32 -23.81 -45.24
C LEU A 30 24.96 -24.74 -44.04
N LEU A 31 25.82 -25.67 -43.73
CA LEU A 31 25.65 -26.57 -42.59
C LEU A 31 25.74 -25.82 -41.29
N LEU A 32 26.67 -24.84 -41.13
CA LEU A 32 26.78 -23.97 -39.95
C LEU A 32 25.57 -23.06 -39.75
N THR A 33 24.98 -22.55 -40.87
CA THR A 33 23.77 -21.74 -40.78
C THR A 33 22.53 -22.49 -40.43
N VAL A 34 22.41 -23.76 -40.89
CA VAL A 34 21.27 -24.64 -40.59
C VAL A 34 21.37 -25.18 -39.14
N LEU A 35 22.52 -25.65 -38.74
CA LEU A 35 22.73 -26.28 -37.43
C LEU A 35 22.82 -25.30 -36.26
N LYS A 36 23.10 -24.02 -36.51
CA LYS A 36 23.21 -22.95 -35.49
C LYS A 36 23.99 -23.41 -34.26
N PRO A 37 25.30 -23.69 -34.37
CA PRO A 37 26.09 -24.26 -33.27
C PRO A 37 26.35 -23.31 -32.10
N TRP A 38 25.78 -22.13 -32.14
CA TRP A 38 25.86 -21.10 -31.07
C TRP A 38 24.47 -20.73 -30.57
N VAL A 39 24.42 -20.46 -29.25
CA VAL A 39 23.22 -19.95 -28.57
C VAL A 39 23.60 -18.67 -27.84
N LYS A 40 22.79 -17.63 -28.02
CA LYS A 40 22.89 -16.37 -27.29
C LYS A 40 21.94 -16.41 -26.11
N ILE A 41 22.48 -16.24 -24.88
CA ILE A 41 21.72 -16.11 -23.65
C ILE A 41 21.66 -14.62 -23.30
N GLY A 42 20.45 -14.10 -23.13
CA GLY A 42 20.21 -12.68 -22.81
C GLY A 42 20.61 -12.34 -21.39
N ALA A 43 20.77 -11.03 -21.11
CA ALA A 43 20.95 -10.53 -19.76
C ALA A 43 19.70 -10.88 -18.92
N GLY A 44 19.94 -11.47 -17.72
CA GLY A 44 18.87 -11.94 -16.85
C GLY A 44 18.23 -13.27 -17.25
N GLU A 45 18.87 -13.99 -18.19
CA GLU A 45 18.54 -15.39 -18.52
C GLU A 45 19.68 -16.31 -18.09
N ARG A 46 19.36 -17.59 -17.86
CA ARG A 46 20.33 -18.67 -17.69
C ARG A 46 20.01 -19.80 -18.66
N GLY A 47 21.04 -20.39 -19.24
CA GLY A 47 20.91 -21.49 -20.17
C GLY A 47 21.07 -22.84 -19.46
N VAL A 48 20.00 -23.63 -19.48
CA VAL A 48 20.03 -25.02 -19.02
C VAL A 48 20.38 -25.93 -20.20
N VAL A 49 21.49 -26.62 -20.11
CA VAL A 49 21.98 -27.52 -21.17
C VAL A 49 21.38 -28.90 -20.96
N LEU A 50 20.78 -29.44 -22.03
CA LEU A 50 20.29 -30.81 -22.10
C LEU A 50 21.15 -31.57 -23.10
N ASN A 51 21.72 -32.71 -22.68
CA ASN A 51 22.39 -33.65 -23.57
C ASN A 51 21.45 -34.84 -23.85
N PHE A 52 20.98 -34.97 -25.07
CA PHE A 52 19.97 -35.98 -25.42
C PHE A 52 18.79 -36.02 -24.43
N GLY A 53 18.31 -34.83 -24.00
CA GLY A 53 17.24 -34.69 -23.03
C GLY A 53 17.65 -34.76 -21.56
N ALA A 54 18.89 -35.19 -21.24
CA ALA A 54 19.38 -35.23 -19.87
C ALA A 54 19.93 -33.83 -19.42
N VAL A 55 19.35 -33.30 -18.36
CA VAL A 55 19.78 -31.97 -17.78
C VAL A 55 21.21 -32.10 -17.27
N GLN A 56 22.06 -31.15 -17.67
CA GLN A 56 23.44 -31.07 -17.22
C GLN A 56 23.54 -30.24 -15.92
N LYS A 57 24.61 -30.53 -15.13
CA LYS A 57 24.85 -29.81 -13.88
C LYS A 57 25.24 -28.37 -14.09
N ASN A 58 25.90 -28.06 -15.20
CA ASN A 58 26.37 -26.70 -15.48
C ASN A 58 25.25 -25.87 -16.08
N VAL A 59 25.09 -24.65 -15.57
CA VAL A 59 24.20 -23.62 -16.09
C VAL A 59 25.07 -22.65 -16.89
N LEU A 60 24.62 -22.25 -18.08
CA LEU A 60 25.31 -21.27 -18.91
C LEU A 60 24.88 -19.86 -18.47
N ASP A 61 25.89 -19.01 -18.28
CA ASP A 61 25.68 -17.61 -17.98
C ASP A 61 25.23 -16.81 -19.22
N GLU A 62 24.99 -15.54 -19.04
CA GLU A 62 24.69 -14.61 -20.12
C GLU A 62 25.87 -14.50 -21.11
N GLY A 63 25.55 -14.38 -22.40
CA GLY A 63 26.56 -14.27 -23.45
C GLY A 63 26.33 -15.21 -24.62
N LEU A 64 27.37 -15.39 -25.42
CA LEU A 64 27.40 -16.29 -26.57
C LEU A 64 28.11 -17.59 -26.19
N HIS A 65 27.39 -18.71 -26.29
CA HIS A 65 27.89 -20.03 -25.97
C HIS A 65 27.86 -20.93 -27.19
N PHE A 66 28.84 -21.83 -27.29
CA PHE A 66 28.86 -22.88 -28.28
C PHE A 66 28.05 -24.07 -27.76
N ARG A 67 27.21 -24.66 -28.64
CA ARG A 67 26.49 -25.88 -28.38
C ARG A 67 26.76 -26.89 -29.49
N MET A 68 26.75 -28.18 -29.16
CA MET A 68 26.77 -29.21 -30.17
C MET A 68 25.35 -29.42 -30.73
N PRO A 69 25.11 -29.02 -31.99
CA PRO A 69 23.80 -29.25 -32.60
C PRO A 69 23.46 -30.74 -32.57
N VAL A 70 22.15 -31.08 -32.50
CA VAL A 70 21.64 -32.47 -32.44
C VAL A 70 21.84 -33.15 -31.08
N VAL A 71 22.97 -32.94 -30.41
CA VAL A 71 23.30 -33.55 -29.10
C VAL A 71 22.82 -32.70 -27.94
N GLN A 72 23.02 -31.38 -28.10
CA GLN A 72 22.73 -30.41 -27.04
C GLN A 72 21.58 -29.51 -27.39
N GLU A 73 20.64 -29.43 -26.48
CA GLU A 73 19.57 -28.43 -26.45
C GLU A 73 19.83 -27.47 -25.27
N VAL A 74 19.53 -26.18 -25.46
CA VAL A 74 19.67 -25.17 -24.40
C VAL A 74 18.32 -24.52 -24.19
N VAL A 75 17.76 -24.71 -22.99
CA VAL A 75 16.55 -24.07 -22.55
C VAL A 75 16.89 -22.83 -21.74
N LYS A 76 16.30 -21.70 -22.08
CA LYS A 76 16.53 -20.44 -21.40
C LYS A 76 15.51 -20.27 -20.27
N ILE A 77 16.00 -19.96 -19.08
CA ILE A 77 15.18 -19.65 -17.92
C ILE A 77 15.41 -18.22 -17.54
N ASN A 78 14.35 -17.44 -17.38
CA ASN A 78 14.42 -16.08 -16.87
C ASN A 78 14.68 -16.12 -15.36
N VAL A 79 15.77 -15.48 -14.93
CA VAL A 79 16.19 -15.39 -13.52
C VAL A 79 16.04 -13.96 -12.97
N GLN A 80 15.43 -13.07 -13.73
CA GLN A 80 15.09 -11.73 -13.24
C GLN A 80 13.94 -11.79 -12.25
N VAL A 81 13.79 -10.73 -11.47
CA VAL A 81 12.65 -10.59 -10.56
C VAL A 81 11.35 -10.49 -11.38
N GLN A 82 10.47 -11.43 -11.14
CA GLN A 82 9.14 -11.51 -11.76
C GLN A 82 8.07 -11.22 -10.73
N LYS A 83 6.95 -10.67 -11.17
CA LYS A 83 5.76 -10.46 -10.35
C LYS A 83 4.66 -11.43 -10.73
N VAL A 84 4.09 -12.08 -9.75
CA VAL A 84 2.82 -12.81 -9.87
C VAL A 84 1.81 -12.21 -8.90
N GLN A 85 0.55 -12.18 -9.31
CA GLN A 85 -0.56 -11.80 -8.43
C GLN A 85 -1.61 -12.89 -8.52
N THR A 86 -2.02 -13.38 -7.35
CA THR A 86 -2.96 -14.50 -7.24
C THR A 86 -3.98 -14.17 -6.16
N ASP A 87 -5.23 -14.44 -6.46
CA ASP A 87 -6.32 -14.33 -5.50
C ASP A 87 -6.48 -15.66 -4.76
N ALA A 88 -6.50 -15.60 -3.44
CA ALA A 88 -6.64 -16.77 -2.58
C ALA A 88 -7.81 -16.57 -1.63
N SER A 89 -8.76 -17.49 -1.66
CA SER A 89 -9.86 -17.54 -0.71
C SER A 89 -9.48 -18.38 0.50
N SER A 90 -9.78 -17.87 1.69
CA SER A 90 -9.44 -18.48 2.98
C SER A 90 -10.47 -18.09 4.03
N ALA A 91 -10.40 -18.74 5.20
CA ALA A 91 -11.14 -18.32 6.37
C ALA A 91 -10.18 -17.68 7.40
N SER A 92 -10.66 -16.68 8.12
CA SER A 92 -9.99 -16.09 9.27
C SER A 92 -10.17 -16.96 10.52
N SER A 93 -9.49 -16.63 11.62
CA SER A 93 -9.61 -17.38 12.90
C SER A 93 -11.02 -17.33 13.49
N ASP A 94 -11.79 -16.30 13.17
CA ASP A 94 -13.20 -16.11 13.55
C ASP A 94 -14.19 -16.64 12.49
N LEU A 95 -13.70 -17.54 11.59
CA LEU A 95 -14.49 -18.25 10.58
C LEU A 95 -15.19 -17.30 9.57
N GLN A 96 -14.62 -16.14 9.32
CA GLN A 96 -15.09 -15.26 8.26
C GLN A 96 -14.41 -15.60 6.93
N ASP A 97 -15.18 -15.67 5.86
CA ASP A 97 -14.64 -15.83 4.52
C ASP A 97 -13.90 -14.57 4.09
N VAL A 98 -12.64 -14.75 3.71
CA VAL A 98 -11.75 -13.68 3.28
C VAL A 98 -11.10 -14.06 1.95
N THR A 99 -11.18 -13.19 0.97
CA THR A 99 -10.40 -13.31 -0.26
C THR A 99 -9.26 -12.30 -0.21
N LEU A 100 -8.03 -12.81 -0.32
CA LEU A 100 -6.82 -12.01 -0.35
C LEU A 100 -6.24 -12.00 -1.76
N SER A 101 -5.94 -10.82 -2.28
CA SER A 101 -5.12 -10.67 -3.49
C SER A 101 -3.67 -10.46 -3.06
N VAL A 102 -2.82 -11.43 -3.35
CA VAL A 102 -1.40 -11.43 -2.95
C VAL A 102 -0.53 -11.24 -4.17
N ALA A 103 0.32 -10.23 -4.14
CA ALA A 103 1.37 -9.99 -5.12
C ALA A 103 2.72 -10.47 -4.56
N LEU A 104 3.35 -11.39 -5.27
CA LEU A 104 4.65 -11.96 -4.95
C LEU A 104 5.67 -11.54 -6.00
N ASN A 105 6.77 -10.95 -5.55
CA ASN A 105 7.97 -10.75 -6.35
C ASN A 105 8.97 -11.85 -6.01
N TYR A 106 9.42 -12.56 -7.03
CA TYR A 106 10.29 -13.72 -6.88
C TYR A 106 11.26 -13.82 -8.05
N HIS A 107 12.33 -14.57 -7.87
CA HIS A 107 13.23 -14.97 -8.95
C HIS A 107 13.72 -16.39 -8.74
N VAL A 108 14.07 -17.05 -9.83
CA VAL A 108 14.75 -18.34 -9.79
C VAL A 108 16.22 -18.11 -9.43
N ILE A 109 16.76 -18.89 -8.47
CA ILE A 109 18.18 -18.78 -8.10
C ILE A 109 19.04 -19.16 -9.32
N PRO A 110 19.88 -18.22 -9.83
CA PRO A 110 20.57 -18.39 -11.12
C PRO A 110 21.36 -19.69 -11.23
N ASP A 111 22.13 -20.04 -10.18
CA ASP A 111 22.98 -21.21 -10.15
C ASP A 111 22.21 -22.54 -10.01
N LYS A 112 20.91 -22.45 -9.74
CA LYS A 112 20.02 -23.61 -9.53
C LYS A 112 18.95 -23.75 -10.62
N ALA A 113 19.03 -22.95 -11.69
CA ALA A 113 18.09 -22.98 -12.80
C ALA A 113 17.96 -24.37 -13.42
N ASN A 114 19.05 -25.14 -13.48
CA ASN A 114 19.03 -26.53 -13.98
C ASN A 114 18.20 -27.46 -13.07
N ILE A 115 18.26 -27.28 -11.75
CA ILE A 115 17.50 -28.09 -10.79
C ILE A 115 16.01 -27.75 -10.89
N VAL A 116 15.68 -26.43 -10.97
CA VAL A 116 14.31 -25.99 -11.16
C VAL A 116 13.74 -26.57 -12.44
N TYR A 117 14.48 -26.48 -13.53
CA TYR A 117 14.02 -27.06 -14.80
C TYR A 117 13.85 -28.57 -14.73
N GLN A 118 14.79 -29.30 -14.10
CA GLN A 118 14.76 -30.75 -13.99
C GLN A 118 13.57 -31.25 -13.16
N SER A 119 13.26 -30.56 -12.04
CA SER A 119 12.24 -31.01 -11.10
C SER A 119 10.82 -30.50 -11.42
N ILE A 120 10.74 -29.29 -12.01
CA ILE A 120 9.46 -28.58 -12.16
C ILE A 120 9.16 -28.27 -13.65
N GLY A 121 10.19 -27.91 -14.42
CA GLY A 121 10.07 -27.43 -15.79
C GLY A 121 10.01 -25.92 -15.88
N THR A 122 9.46 -25.41 -16.97
CA THR A 122 9.29 -23.95 -17.20
C THR A 122 8.01 -23.37 -16.57
N GLU A 123 7.06 -24.23 -16.19
CA GLU A 123 5.75 -23.85 -15.65
C GLU A 123 5.75 -23.79 -14.11
N PHE A 124 6.86 -23.33 -13.51
CA PHE A 124 7.00 -23.29 -12.05
C PHE A 124 6.00 -22.32 -11.38
N LYS A 125 5.49 -21.35 -12.12
CA LYS A 125 4.45 -20.44 -11.62
C LYS A 125 3.18 -21.22 -11.26
N GLU A 126 2.62 -21.92 -12.21
CA GLU A 126 1.36 -22.66 -12.05
C GLU A 126 1.51 -23.90 -11.14
N ARG A 127 2.67 -24.53 -11.19
CA ARG A 127 2.91 -25.79 -10.47
C ARG A 127 3.33 -25.63 -9.03
N ILE A 128 4.05 -24.55 -8.70
CA ILE A 128 4.64 -24.36 -7.37
C ILE A 128 4.19 -23.04 -6.75
N ILE A 129 4.29 -21.91 -7.47
CA ILE A 129 4.09 -20.60 -6.87
C ILE A 129 2.63 -20.35 -6.51
N ASP A 130 1.71 -20.58 -7.45
CA ASP A 130 0.29 -20.34 -7.21
C ASP A 130 -0.28 -21.23 -6.08
N PRO A 131 0.00 -22.56 -6.04
CA PRO A 131 -0.39 -23.40 -4.91
C PRO A 131 0.25 -22.97 -3.59
N ALA A 132 1.53 -22.56 -3.59
CA ALA A 132 2.22 -22.10 -2.39
C ALA A 132 1.57 -20.83 -1.83
N ILE A 133 1.22 -19.86 -2.69
CA ILE A 133 0.50 -18.66 -2.28
C ILE A 133 -0.84 -19.01 -1.65
N GLN A 134 -1.61 -19.89 -2.28
CA GLN A 134 -2.92 -20.31 -1.76
C GLN A 134 -2.81 -20.99 -0.40
N GLU A 135 -1.87 -21.91 -0.24
CA GLU A 135 -1.67 -22.64 1.01
C GLU A 135 -1.18 -21.73 2.13
N VAL A 136 -0.15 -20.91 1.87
CA VAL A 136 0.37 -19.96 2.87
C VAL A 136 -0.69 -18.92 3.25
N THR A 137 -1.46 -18.43 2.27
CA THR A 137 -2.57 -17.53 2.56
C THR A 137 -3.57 -18.16 3.52
N LYS A 138 -3.99 -19.40 3.29
CA LYS A 138 -4.90 -20.12 4.20
C LYS A 138 -4.29 -20.34 5.57
N ALA A 139 -3.02 -20.72 5.64
CA ALA A 139 -2.34 -20.97 6.91
C ALA A 139 -2.11 -19.69 7.74
N VAL A 140 -1.82 -18.58 7.09
CA VAL A 140 -1.58 -17.31 7.79
C VAL A 140 -2.90 -16.65 8.18
N SER A 141 -3.90 -16.58 7.27
CA SER A 141 -5.20 -15.97 7.58
C SER A 141 -5.92 -16.65 8.74
N ALA A 142 -5.80 -17.98 8.88
CA ALA A 142 -6.38 -18.73 9.99
C ALA A 142 -5.81 -18.37 11.38
N ARG A 143 -4.68 -17.63 11.44
CA ARG A 143 -4.08 -17.18 12.71
C ARG A 143 -4.60 -15.83 13.19
N TYR A 144 -5.25 -15.07 12.32
CA TYR A 144 -5.72 -13.71 12.56
C TYR A 144 -7.23 -13.63 12.43
N SER A 145 -7.87 -12.79 13.27
CA SER A 145 -9.28 -12.45 13.06
C SER A 145 -9.45 -11.54 11.82
N ALA A 146 -10.66 -11.46 11.30
CA ALA A 146 -10.95 -10.60 10.17
C ALA A 146 -10.62 -9.12 10.45
N GLU A 147 -10.85 -8.64 11.68
CA GLU A 147 -10.46 -7.31 12.13
C GLU A 147 -8.93 -7.14 12.21
N GLU A 148 -8.22 -8.17 12.70
CA GLU A 148 -6.75 -8.15 12.77
C GLU A 148 -6.08 -8.20 11.40
N LEU A 149 -6.66 -8.91 10.41
CA LEU A 149 -6.16 -8.91 9.04
C LEU A 149 -6.11 -7.49 8.44
N ILE A 150 -7.07 -6.63 8.83
CA ILE A 150 -7.12 -5.23 8.40
C ILE A 150 -6.15 -4.36 9.21
N THR A 151 -6.21 -4.45 10.54
CA THR A 151 -5.49 -3.55 11.46
C THR A 151 -4.02 -3.89 11.59
N LYS A 152 -3.66 -5.21 11.53
CA LYS A 152 -2.29 -5.73 11.65
C LYS A 152 -1.69 -6.14 10.30
N ARG A 153 -2.14 -5.51 9.22
CA ARG A 153 -1.70 -5.82 7.84
C ARG A 153 -0.18 -5.96 7.66
N PRO A 154 0.68 -5.11 8.26
CA PRO A 154 2.13 -5.27 8.16
C PRO A 154 2.64 -6.59 8.76
N ALA A 155 2.11 -6.99 9.91
CA ALA A 155 2.49 -8.26 10.56
C ALA A 155 2.05 -9.47 9.73
N VAL A 156 0.85 -9.43 9.15
CA VAL A 156 0.34 -10.47 8.24
C VAL A 156 1.24 -10.59 7.00
N SER A 157 1.65 -9.47 6.41
CA SER A 157 2.54 -9.46 5.24
C SER A 157 3.92 -10.06 5.55
N ILE A 158 4.48 -9.76 6.73
CA ILE A 158 5.76 -10.34 7.19
C ILE A 158 5.61 -11.85 7.38
N ALA A 159 4.58 -12.31 8.09
CA ALA A 159 4.32 -13.73 8.31
C ALA A 159 4.12 -14.50 6.99
N MET A 160 3.44 -13.89 6.01
CA MET A 160 3.30 -14.46 4.67
C MET A 160 4.65 -14.54 3.95
N LYS A 161 5.46 -13.48 4.01
CA LYS A 161 6.78 -13.46 3.39
C LYS A 161 7.67 -14.57 3.95
N GLU A 162 7.74 -14.70 5.26
CA GLU A 162 8.54 -15.74 5.94
C GLU A 162 8.11 -17.14 5.51
N SER A 163 6.81 -17.44 5.59
CA SER A 163 6.27 -18.74 5.21
C SER A 163 6.45 -19.05 3.72
N LEU A 164 6.27 -18.06 2.83
CA LEU A 164 6.51 -18.24 1.40
C LEU A 164 7.99 -18.42 1.09
N THR A 165 8.87 -17.69 1.78
CA THR A 165 10.32 -17.83 1.60
C THR A 165 10.77 -19.23 1.97
N GLU A 166 10.35 -19.74 3.13
CA GLU A 166 10.68 -21.11 3.57
C GLU A 166 10.20 -22.15 2.56
N LYS A 167 8.94 -22.03 2.13
CA LYS A 167 8.32 -23.00 1.21
C LYS A 167 8.93 -22.98 -0.19
N LEU A 168 9.16 -21.81 -0.77
CA LEU A 168 9.67 -21.66 -2.14
C LEU A 168 11.19 -21.88 -2.24
N MET A 169 11.94 -21.67 -1.15
CA MET A 169 13.38 -21.93 -1.11
C MET A 169 13.71 -23.41 -1.35
N VAL A 170 12.85 -24.32 -0.89
CA VAL A 170 12.99 -25.77 -1.17
C VAL A 170 12.98 -26.05 -2.68
N SER A 171 12.28 -25.25 -3.44
CA SER A 171 12.20 -25.34 -4.91
C SER A 171 13.23 -24.47 -5.64
N ASN A 172 14.20 -23.89 -4.93
CA ASN A 172 15.21 -22.96 -5.45
C ASN A 172 14.63 -21.69 -6.09
N ILE A 173 13.52 -21.22 -5.56
CA ILE A 173 12.87 -19.95 -5.92
C ILE A 173 13.00 -19.02 -4.74
N ALA A 174 13.66 -17.87 -4.95
CA ALA A 174 13.84 -16.85 -3.92
C ALA A 174 12.66 -15.87 -3.92
N VAL A 175 12.22 -15.46 -2.73
CA VAL A 175 11.17 -14.47 -2.51
C VAL A 175 11.79 -13.12 -2.20
N ASP A 176 11.60 -12.16 -3.08
CA ASP A 176 12.11 -10.79 -2.88
C ASP A 176 11.15 -9.95 -2.02
N ALA A 177 9.88 -9.94 -2.42
CA ALA A 177 8.86 -9.18 -1.70
C ALA A 177 7.49 -9.85 -1.78
N VAL A 178 6.71 -9.69 -0.72
CA VAL A 178 5.30 -10.08 -0.66
C VAL A 178 4.48 -8.86 -0.32
N SER A 179 3.43 -8.61 -1.08
CA SER A 179 2.51 -7.50 -0.85
C SER A 179 1.08 -8.00 -0.90
N ILE A 180 0.31 -7.69 0.11
CA ILE A 180 -1.13 -7.93 0.10
C ILE A 180 -1.76 -6.73 -0.61
N VAL A 181 -2.41 -6.97 -1.74
CA VAL A 181 -3.03 -5.91 -2.55
C VAL A 181 -4.38 -5.52 -1.95
N THR A 182 -5.25 -6.52 -1.77
CA THR A 182 -6.61 -6.31 -1.31
C THR A 182 -7.05 -7.40 -0.34
N PHE A 183 -7.85 -7.00 0.65
CA PHE A 183 -8.68 -7.90 1.45
C PHE A 183 -10.13 -7.67 1.06
N SER A 184 -10.83 -8.73 0.72
CA SER A 184 -12.26 -8.70 0.44
C SER A 184 -12.98 -9.64 1.41
N PHE A 185 -13.96 -9.11 2.12
CA PHE A 185 -14.78 -9.86 3.08
C PHE A 185 -16.20 -10.02 2.53
N SER A 186 -16.97 -10.90 3.14
CA SER A 186 -18.38 -11.04 2.80
C SER A 186 -19.14 -9.72 3.06
N LYS A 187 -20.15 -9.42 2.23
CA LYS A 187 -20.94 -8.20 2.39
C LYS A 187 -21.59 -8.14 3.78
N VAL A 188 -22.11 -9.26 4.27
CA VAL A 188 -22.73 -9.35 5.59
C VAL A 188 -21.76 -8.95 6.71
N PHE A 189 -20.50 -9.40 6.62
CA PHE A 189 -19.47 -9.03 7.58
C PHE A 189 -19.12 -7.54 7.50
N MET A 190 -18.97 -7.00 6.29
CA MET A 190 -18.69 -5.57 6.11
C MET A 190 -19.80 -4.68 6.65
N ASP A 191 -21.05 -5.02 6.37
CA ASP A 191 -22.22 -4.30 6.88
C ASP A 191 -22.29 -4.37 8.42
N ALA A 192 -21.96 -5.53 9.03
CA ALA A 192 -21.91 -5.70 10.48
C ALA A 192 -20.78 -4.86 11.14
N ILE A 193 -19.60 -4.81 10.54
CA ILE A 193 -18.49 -3.97 11.03
C ILE A 193 -18.83 -2.50 10.92
N GLU A 194 -19.44 -2.04 9.81
CA GLU A 194 -19.89 -0.67 9.63
C GLU A 194 -20.94 -0.28 10.69
N ALA A 195 -21.91 -1.16 10.95
CA ALA A 195 -22.93 -0.96 11.98
C ALA A 195 -22.27 -0.88 13.39
N LYS A 196 -21.32 -1.77 13.69
CA LYS A 196 -20.57 -1.75 14.97
C LYS A 196 -19.82 -0.43 15.13
N GLN A 197 -19.05 -0.02 14.11
CA GLN A 197 -18.29 1.23 14.16
C GLN A 197 -19.21 2.45 14.33
N THR A 198 -20.33 2.48 13.61
CA THR A 198 -21.31 3.54 13.73
C THR A 198 -21.88 3.61 15.15
N ALA A 199 -22.25 2.46 15.75
CA ALA A 199 -22.72 2.40 17.12
C ALA A 199 -21.65 2.87 18.13
N GLU A 200 -20.39 2.44 17.99
CA GLU A 200 -19.28 2.88 18.82
C GLU A 200 -19.03 4.39 18.71
N GLN A 201 -19.08 4.95 17.50
CA GLN A 201 -18.95 6.40 17.30
C GLN A 201 -20.10 7.19 17.92
N HIS A 202 -21.34 6.68 17.82
CA HIS A 202 -22.50 7.27 18.49
C HIS A 202 -22.36 7.24 20.02
N ALA A 203 -21.91 6.10 20.60
CA ALA A 203 -21.68 5.99 22.03
C ALA A 203 -20.57 6.94 22.51
N LEU A 204 -19.48 7.05 21.76
CA LEU A 204 -18.38 7.97 22.06
C LEU A 204 -18.81 9.43 21.97
N LYS A 205 -19.61 9.78 20.94
CA LYS A 205 -20.20 11.12 20.80
C LYS A 205 -21.12 11.44 21.99
N ALA A 206 -22.03 10.54 22.35
CA ALA A 206 -22.91 10.74 23.49
C ALA A 206 -22.15 10.95 24.80
N LYS A 207 -21.04 10.19 25.02
CA LYS A 207 -20.16 10.38 26.17
C LYS A 207 -19.51 11.76 26.18
N ARG A 208 -18.96 12.18 25.04
CA ARG A 208 -18.34 13.53 24.91
C ARG A 208 -19.37 14.67 25.10
N ASP A 209 -20.59 14.49 24.59
CA ASP A 209 -21.67 15.47 24.78
C ASP A 209 -22.09 15.54 26.26
N LEU A 210 -22.16 14.40 26.97
CA LEU A 210 -22.39 14.40 28.41
C LEU A 210 -21.30 15.14 29.18
N ASP A 211 -20.02 14.88 28.87
CA ASP A 211 -18.89 15.54 29.50
C ASP A 211 -18.91 17.05 29.22
N ARG A 212 -19.25 17.46 27.99
CA ARG A 212 -19.41 18.87 27.62
C ARG A 212 -20.52 19.54 28.45
N ILE A 213 -21.70 18.92 28.54
CA ILE A 213 -22.83 19.46 29.32
C ILE A 213 -22.47 19.57 30.79
N LYS A 214 -21.73 18.63 31.38
CA LYS A 214 -21.25 18.72 32.76
C LYS A 214 -20.33 19.91 32.95
N ILE A 215 -19.36 20.12 32.05
CA ILE A 215 -18.41 21.23 32.11
C ILE A 215 -19.16 22.56 31.94
N GLU A 216 -20.11 22.66 31.02
CA GLU A 216 -20.93 23.86 30.83
C GLU A 216 -21.80 24.16 32.06
N ALA A 217 -22.36 23.14 32.70
CA ALA A 217 -23.11 23.30 33.96
C ALA A 217 -22.19 23.77 35.11
N GLU A 218 -21.01 23.20 35.26
CA GLU A 218 -20.01 23.62 36.26
C GLU A 218 -19.55 25.06 36.03
N GLN A 219 -19.31 25.44 34.78
CA GLN A 219 -18.97 26.83 34.41
C GLN A 219 -20.10 27.80 34.75
N THR A 220 -21.34 27.42 34.48
CA THR A 220 -22.52 28.25 34.79
C THR A 220 -22.68 28.41 36.31
N ILE A 221 -22.50 27.34 37.08
CA ILE A 221 -22.54 27.38 38.55
C ILE A 221 -21.39 28.24 39.09
N ALA A 222 -20.17 28.07 38.57
CA ALA A 222 -19.01 28.86 38.95
C ALA A 222 -19.20 30.36 38.65
N ALA A 223 -19.73 30.71 37.47
CA ALA A 223 -20.06 32.06 37.10
C ALA A 223 -21.11 32.68 38.01
N ALA A 224 -22.23 31.94 38.27
CA ALA A 224 -23.30 32.40 39.16
C ALA A 224 -22.82 32.59 40.62
N THR A 225 -21.95 31.68 41.11
CA THR A 225 -21.36 31.80 42.47
C THR A 225 -20.41 32.97 42.54
N ALA A 226 -19.57 33.20 41.52
CA ALA A 226 -18.69 34.38 41.47
C ALA A 226 -19.47 35.67 41.41
N GLU A 227 -20.56 35.73 40.64
CA GLU A 227 -21.43 36.92 40.56
C GLU A 227 -22.15 37.18 41.90
N ALA A 228 -22.70 36.13 42.52
CA ALA A 228 -23.31 36.27 43.84
C ALA A 228 -22.32 36.76 44.92
N GLU A 229 -21.09 36.28 44.91
CA GLU A 229 -20.04 36.74 45.85
C GLU A 229 -19.62 38.19 45.53
N ALA A 230 -19.50 38.56 44.27
CA ALA A 230 -19.23 39.94 43.86
C ALA A 230 -20.34 40.88 44.33
N LEU A 231 -21.61 40.50 44.16
CA LEU A 231 -22.74 41.28 44.69
C LEU A 231 -22.75 41.37 46.22
N ARG A 232 -22.42 40.25 46.92
CA ARG A 232 -22.30 40.25 48.36
C ARG A 232 -21.21 41.23 48.88
N LEU A 233 -20.04 41.22 48.25
CA LEU A 233 -18.96 42.12 48.57
C LEU A 233 -19.32 43.59 48.25
N GLN A 234 -19.98 43.85 47.15
CA GLN A 234 -20.50 45.18 46.82
C GLN A 234 -21.51 45.67 47.88
N LYS A 235 -22.46 44.80 48.27
CA LYS A 235 -23.45 45.15 49.32
C LYS A 235 -22.80 45.46 50.66
N MET A 236 -21.76 44.75 51.04
CA MET A 236 -21.02 45.02 52.28
C MET A 236 -20.26 46.36 52.28
N ASN A 237 -19.83 46.82 51.09
CA ASN A 237 -19.08 48.05 50.90
C ASN A 237 -19.95 49.24 50.48
N ILE A 238 -21.31 49.07 50.42
CA ILE A 238 -22.22 50.16 50.09
C ILE A 238 -22.39 51.02 51.35
N SER A 239 -21.74 52.20 51.31
CA SER A 239 -22.05 53.28 52.22
C SER A 239 -23.15 54.17 51.65
N PRO A 240 -23.89 54.97 52.49
CA PRO A 240 -24.88 55.93 52.00
C PRO A 240 -24.29 56.92 50.97
N ASP A 241 -23.07 57.35 51.19
CA ASP A 241 -22.34 58.24 50.27
C ASP A 241 -22.05 57.63 48.89
N LEU A 242 -21.80 56.30 48.82
CA LEU A 242 -21.58 55.63 47.58
C LEU A 242 -22.88 55.48 46.74
N ILE A 243 -24.04 55.34 47.41
CA ILE A 243 -25.34 55.33 46.75
C ILE A 243 -25.63 56.72 46.11
N GLU A 244 -25.28 57.78 46.84
CA GLU A 244 -25.46 59.15 46.35
C GLU A 244 -24.57 59.45 45.16
N LEU A 245 -23.29 59.03 45.21
CA LEU A 245 -22.33 59.15 44.11
C LEU A 245 -22.84 58.41 42.88
N ARG A 246 -23.33 57.18 43.02
CA ARG A 246 -23.90 56.34 41.89
C ARG A 246 -25.16 56.98 41.32
N LYS A 247 -26.03 57.62 42.11
CA LYS A 247 -27.15 58.41 41.62
C LYS A 247 -26.69 59.60 40.79
N ILE A 248 -25.67 60.26 41.22
CA ILE A 248 -25.09 61.38 40.49
C ILE A 248 -24.47 60.95 39.18
N GLU A 249 -23.69 59.88 39.21
CA GLU A 249 -23.15 59.23 37.95
C GLU A 249 -24.22 58.80 36.97
N ALA A 250 -25.26 58.14 37.46
CA ALA A 250 -26.39 57.74 36.62
C ALA A 250 -27.11 58.91 35.99
N ASN A 251 -27.30 60.00 36.78
CA ASN A 251 -27.90 61.24 36.29
C ASN A 251 -27.00 61.95 35.24
N ILE A 252 -25.71 61.96 35.45
CA ILE A 252 -24.74 62.56 34.49
C ILE A 252 -24.79 61.71 33.16
N LYS A 253 -24.75 60.41 33.23
CA LYS A 253 -24.84 59.54 32.04
C LYS A 253 -26.18 59.66 31.33
N ALA A 254 -27.26 59.92 32.06
CA ALA A 254 -28.57 60.12 31.46
C ALA A 254 -28.61 61.52 30.77
N ILE A 255 -28.01 62.53 31.37
CA ILE A 255 -27.93 63.86 30.77
C ILE A 255 -27.06 63.85 29.51
N GLU A 256 -25.91 63.19 29.56
CA GLU A 256 -25.03 63.02 28.40
C GLU A 256 -25.71 62.34 27.21
N LYS A 257 -26.60 61.40 27.49
CA LYS A 257 -27.37 60.70 26.44
C LYS A 257 -28.68 61.41 26.04
N TRP A 258 -29.05 62.49 26.74
CA TRP A 258 -30.28 63.20 26.45
C TRP A 258 -30.15 64.08 25.22
N ASN A 259 -31.06 63.90 24.30
CA ASN A 259 -31.11 64.62 23.04
C ASN A 259 -31.80 66.02 23.16
N GLY A 260 -32.06 66.53 24.40
CA GLY A 260 -32.69 67.82 24.63
C GLY A 260 -34.19 67.87 24.40
N ILE A 261 -34.84 66.78 24.08
CA ILE A 261 -36.29 66.72 23.80
C ILE A 261 -37.02 66.14 25.02
N LEU A 262 -37.99 66.88 25.58
CA LEU A 262 -38.84 66.35 26.65
C LEU A 262 -39.80 65.28 26.12
N PRO A 263 -39.99 64.16 26.84
CA PRO A 263 -40.95 63.14 26.41
C PRO A 263 -42.37 63.68 26.44
N ASN A 264 -43.13 63.43 25.37
CA ASN A 264 -44.49 63.90 25.21
C ASN A 264 -45.55 63.26 26.16
N VAL A 265 -45.16 62.33 26.97
CA VAL A 265 -46.07 61.65 27.94
C VAL A 265 -45.38 61.63 29.32
N THR A 266 -45.93 62.48 30.22
CA THR A 266 -45.57 62.47 31.63
C THR A 266 -46.71 61.88 32.42
N GLY A 267 -46.58 60.59 32.84
CA GLY A 267 -47.44 60.01 33.86
C GLY A 267 -47.08 60.57 35.25
N ALA A 268 -48.03 60.54 36.17
CA ALA A 268 -47.81 61.02 37.55
C ALA A 268 -46.60 60.30 38.20
N GLY A 269 -45.49 61.00 38.40
CA GLY A 269 -44.24 60.46 38.99
C GLY A 269 -43.09 60.24 38.00
N ALA A 270 -43.24 60.46 36.70
CA ALA A 270 -42.22 60.24 35.69
C ALA A 270 -41.57 61.53 35.19
N VAL A 271 -40.92 62.26 36.06
CA VAL A 271 -39.89 63.19 35.64
C VAL A 271 -38.55 62.65 36.12
N PRO A 272 -37.89 61.91 35.25
CA PRO A 272 -36.80 61.04 35.71
C PRO A 272 -35.53 61.77 36.16
N PHE A 273 -35.39 63.10 35.94
CA PHE A 273 -34.06 63.68 36.10
C PHE A 273 -34.05 65.17 36.63
N ILE A 274 -35.21 65.78 36.86
CA ILE A 274 -35.26 67.17 37.37
C ILE A 274 -36.16 67.19 38.62
N GLY A 275 -35.55 67.17 39.78
CA GLY A 275 -36.23 67.50 41.05
C GLY A 275 -36.62 68.95 41.08
N VAL A 276 -37.79 69.30 40.51
CA VAL A 276 -38.31 70.70 40.54
C VAL A 276 -38.87 71.10 41.91
N GLY A 277 -38.76 70.14 42.90
CA GLY A 277 -39.36 70.35 44.23
C GLY A 277 -38.69 71.36 45.10
N ASP A 278 -37.39 71.68 44.93
CA ASP A 278 -36.65 72.52 45.84
C ASP A 278 -36.39 73.96 45.32
N ALA A 279 -36.83 74.30 44.12
CA ALA A 279 -36.62 75.58 43.50
C ALA A 279 -37.74 76.64 43.81
N ILE A 280 -38.80 76.24 44.50
CA ILE A 280 -39.97 77.12 44.76
C ILE A 280 -40.14 77.36 46.29
N LYS A 281 -39.07 77.37 47.06
CA LYS A 281 -39.10 77.95 48.42
C LYS A 281 -37.96 78.92 48.55
N LYS A 282 -38.22 80.11 48.02
CA LYS A 282 -37.76 81.40 48.52
C LYS A 282 -38.74 82.45 48.00
#